data_eec0a895bcbcb15965cb59375e7650b9
#
_entry.id   eec0a895bcbcb15965cb59375e7650b9
#
_cell.length_a   1.000
_cell.length_b   1.000
_cell.length_c   1.000
_cell.angle_alpha   90.00
_cell.angle_beta   90.00
_cell.angle_gamma   90.00
#
_symmetry.space_group_name_H-M   'P 1'
#
loop_
_entity.id
_entity.type
_entity.pdbx_description
1 polymer ?
#
loop_
_entity_poly.entity_id
_entity_poly.type
_entity_poly.pdbx_seq_one_letter_code
_entity_poly.pdbx_strand_id
1 'polypeptide(L)'
;MNIHEYQAKELLAKFGVPVPAGHAALSVEEAVAAAKSLPGPLYVVKSQIHAGGRGKGKFKELGPDAKGGVRLARTLEEVRANASDMLGNTLVTVQTGPAGKQVNRLYITDGVDIEKEFYLALLVDRATSRIAVVASTEGGMNIEDVAHETPEKITTITIDPATGLMPHHGRAVAKALGLTGDLAKQAQSTLAGLYSAFLGTDASQIEINPLAVCAGNKLMVLDAKVGFDSNAMFRHKDLAELRDLTEEDPAEVEASEYDLAYIKLDGNIGCMVNGAGLAMATMDIIKLNGEFPANFLDVGGGASKEKVTAAFKIILKDPAVKGILVNIFGGIMKCDIIADGIVAAAREVNLSAPLVVRLEGTNVQQGKDILAGSGLPIVAANDLGDAAKKIVAEVRKAA
;
A
#
# COMPACT_ATOMS: atom_id res chain seq x y z
N MET A 1 5.38 -1.11 3.82
CA MET A 1 5.60 -2.36 3.06
C MET A 1 4.49 -3.34 3.36
N ASN A 2 3.85 -3.94 2.35
CA ASN A 2 2.82 -4.96 2.52
C ASN A 2 3.38 -6.33 2.14
N ILE A 3 2.75 -7.41 2.65
CA ILE A 3 3.08 -8.80 2.31
C ILE A 3 1.84 -9.55 1.84
N HIS A 4 2.03 -10.67 1.15
CA HIS A 4 0.93 -11.52 0.70
C HIS A 4 0.21 -12.22 1.86
N GLU A 5 -1.04 -12.62 1.64
CA GLU A 5 -1.86 -13.32 2.63
C GLU A 5 -1.16 -14.58 3.21
N TYR A 6 -0.54 -15.41 2.35
CA TYR A 6 0.14 -16.62 2.83
C TYR A 6 1.31 -16.29 3.77
N GLN A 7 2.10 -15.25 3.43
CA GLN A 7 3.20 -14.76 4.28
C GLN A 7 2.67 -14.19 5.61
N ALA A 8 1.57 -13.42 5.54
CA ALA A 8 0.90 -12.88 6.72
C ALA A 8 0.43 -13.99 7.65
N LYS A 9 -0.21 -15.04 7.13
CA LYS A 9 -0.68 -16.18 7.93
C LYS A 9 0.47 -17.00 8.51
N GLU A 10 1.54 -17.24 7.75
CA GLU A 10 2.76 -17.89 8.26
C GLU A 10 3.41 -17.08 9.40
N LEU A 11 3.46 -15.74 9.24
CA LEU A 11 3.97 -14.85 10.28
C LEU A 11 3.09 -14.91 11.54
N LEU A 12 1.79 -14.76 11.40
CA LEU A 12 0.84 -14.78 12.51
C LEU A 12 0.83 -16.12 13.26
N ALA A 13 1.01 -17.23 12.55
CA ALA A 13 1.12 -18.57 13.15
C ALA A 13 2.32 -18.66 14.12
N LYS A 14 3.46 -17.99 13.83
CA LYS A 14 4.63 -17.93 14.72
C LYS A 14 4.30 -17.24 16.06
N PHE A 15 3.28 -16.39 16.10
CA PHE A 15 2.77 -15.72 17.31
C PHE A 15 1.58 -16.45 17.94
N GLY A 16 1.30 -17.70 17.52
CA GLY A 16 0.24 -18.53 18.08
C GLY A 16 -1.17 -18.15 17.63
N VAL A 17 -1.31 -17.38 16.55
CA VAL A 17 -2.62 -17.06 15.96
C VAL A 17 -3.12 -18.25 15.15
N PRO A 18 -4.34 -18.76 15.39
CA PRO A 18 -4.88 -19.91 14.66
C PRO A 18 -5.16 -19.56 13.19
N VAL A 19 -4.54 -20.28 12.27
CA VAL A 19 -4.75 -20.17 10.81
C VAL A 19 -4.97 -21.56 10.21
N PRO A 20 -5.74 -21.72 9.12
CA PRO A 20 -5.79 -22.97 8.37
C PRO A 20 -4.43 -23.30 7.76
N ALA A 21 -4.12 -24.58 7.63
CA ALA A 21 -2.94 -25.02 6.89
C ALA A 21 -3.03 -24.59 5.42
N GLY A 22 -1.89 -24.26 4.83
CA GLY A 22 -1.84 -23.85 3.44
C GLY A 22 -0.42 -23.59 2.96
N HIS A 23 -0.25 -23.57 1.63
CA HIS A 23 1.05 -23.39 0.98
C HIS A 23 0.91 -22.47 -0.24
N ALA A 24 1.94 -21.65 -0.47
CA ALA A 24 2.05 -20.88 -1.70
C ALA A 24 2.37 -21.79 -2.90
N ALA A 25 1.98 -21.37 -4.09
CA ALA A 25 2.28 -22.06 -5.34
C ALA A 25 2.54 -21.02 -6.45
N LEU A 26 3.63 -21.19 -7.18
CA LEU A 26 4.05 -20.35 -8.30
C LEU A 26 3.77 -21.01 -9.66
N SER A 27 3.36 -22.28 -9.63
CA SER A 27 2.99 -23.06 -10.81
C SER A 27 1.75 -23.90 -10.53
N VAL A 28 1.12 -24.41 -11.61
CA VAL A 28 -0.01 -25.33 -11.51
C VAL A 28 0.39 -26.64 -10.82
N GLU A 29 1.59 -27.13 -11.09
CA GLU A 29 2.14 -28.34 -10.49
C GLU A 29 2.36 -28.17 -8.98
N GLU A 30 2.90 -27.01 -8.57
CA GLU A 30 3.05 -26.66 -7.14
C GLU A 30 1.69 -26.54 -6.44
N ALA A 31 0.67 -25.98 -7.10
CA ALA A 31 -0.67 -25.85 -6.55
C ALA A 31 -1.29 -27.24 -6.27
N VAL A 32 -1.11 -28.21 -7.20
CA VAL A 32 -1.57 -29.58 -7.01
C VAL A 32 -0.76 -30.29 -5.91
N ALA A 33 0.56 -30.06 -5.85
CA ALA A 33 1.42 -30.62 -4.80
C ALA A 33 1.03 -30.09 -3.41
N ALA A 34 0.78 -28.78 -3.31
CA ALA A 34 0.28 -28.12 -2.11
C ALA A 34 -1.04 -28.77 -1.63
N ALA A 35 -2.02 -28.91 -2.52
CA ALA A 35 -3.30 -29.55 -2.19
C ALA A 35 -3.14 -30.99 -1.68
N LYS A 36 -2.24 -31.78 -2.28
CA LYS A 36 -1.95 -33.14 -1.83
C LYS A 36 -1.41 -33.22 -0.41
N SER A 37 -0.73 -32.19 0.07
CA SER A 37 -0.15 -32.14 1.42
C SER A 37 -1.15 -31.71 2.49
N LEU A 38 -2.32 -31.21 2.09
CA LEU A 38 -3.38 -30.75 2.98
C LEU A 38 -4.38 -31.87 3.31
N PRO A 39 -5.09 -31.78 4.46
CA PRO A 39 -6.07 -32.80 4.86
C PRO A 39 -7.19 -33.03 3.84
N GLY A 40 -7.72 -31.94 3.24
CA GLY A 40 -8.87 -32.01 2.34
C GLY A 40 -10.13 -32.61 2.99
N PRO A 41 -11.14 -32.99 2.22
CA PRO A 41 -11.27 -32.95 0.75
C PRO A 41 -11.67 -31.57 0.17
N LEU A 42 -11.80 -30.55 0.98
CA LEU A 42 -12.12 -29.19 0.52
C LEU A 42 -10.85 -28.35 0.51
N TYR A 43 -10.53 -27.77 -0.63
CA TYR A 43 -9.41 -26.85 -0.81
C TYR A 43 -9.90 -25.48 -1.24
N VAL A 44 -9.18 -24.44 -0.86
CA VAL A 44 -9.43 -23.07 -1.33
C VAL A 44 -8.22 -22.61 -2.14
N VAL A 45 -8.43 -22.27 -3.41
CA VAL A 45 -7.41 -21.72 -4.30
C VAL A 45 -7.58 -20.22 -4.33
N LYS A 46 -6.58 -19.47 -3.85
CA LYS A 46 -6.64 -18.02 -3.68
C LYS A 46 -5.56 -17.31 -4.49
N SER A 47 -5.94 -16.43 -5.39
CA SER A 47 -5.01 -15.48 -6.04
C SER A 47 -4.31 -14.62 -5.00
N GLN A 48 -3.00 -14.44 -5.14
CA GLN A 48 -2.20 -13.62 -4.26
C GLN A 48 -1.81 -12.33 -4.99
N ILE A 49 -2.54 -11.27 -4.70
CA ILE A 49 -2.28 -9.89 -5.10
C ILE A 49 -2.50 -8.97 -3.89
N HIS A 50 -1.84 -7.83 -3.84
CA HIS A 50 -2.00 -6.83 -2.76
C HIS A 50 -3.28 -6.01 -2.92
N ALA A 51 -4.40 -6.67 -3.17
CA ALA A 51 -5.72 -6.07 -3.27
C ALA A 51 -6.80 -6.93 -2.63
N GLY A 52 -7.75 -6.26 -1.99
CA GLY A 52 -8.96 -6.89 -1.46
C GLY A 52 -10.02 -7.16 -2.54
N GLY A 53 -11.10 -7.83 -2.13
CA GLY A 53 -12.23 -8.12 -3.02
C GLY A 53 -11.94 -9.20 -4.08
N ARG A 54 -10.88 -9.98 -3.93
CA ARG A 54 -10.43 -11.01 -4.89
C ARG A 54 -11.53 -12.01 -5.26
N GLY A 55 -12.35 -12.42 -4.30
CA GLY A 55 -13.43 -13.38 -4.54
C GLY A 55 -14.51 -12.88 -5.50
N LYS A 56 -14.76 -11.56 -5.49
CA LYS A 56 -15.72 -10.89 -6.39
C LYS A 56 -15.06 -10.31 -7.64
N GLY A 57 -13.74 -10.38 -7.73
CA GLY A 57 -12.95 -9.87 -8.86
C GLY A 57 -13.25 -10.62 -10.16
N LYS A 58 -12.85 -10.05 -11.29
CA LYS A 58 -12.99 -10.62 -12.63
C LYS A 58 -11.66 -10.70 -13.32
N PHE A 59 -11.39 -11.80 -14.00
CA PHE A 59 -10.19 -11.95 -14.84
C PHE A 59 -10.45 -11.33 -16.21
N LYS A 60 -9.52 -10.52 -16.71
CA LYS A 60 -9.65 -9.86 -18.04
C LYS A 60 -9.67 -10.85 -19.19
N GLU A 61 -8.84 -11.89 -19.08
CA GLU A 61 -8.60 -12.87 -20.13
C GLU A 61 -9.67 -13.97 -20.16
N LEU A 62 -10.46 -14.10 -19.10
CA LEU A 62 -11.53 -15.07 -18.99
C LEU A 62 -12.88 -14.42 -19.31
N GLY A 63 -13.85 -15.23 -19.72
CA GLY A 63 -15.18 -14.73 -20.05
C GLY A 63 -15.91 -14.07 -18.85
N PRO A 64 -16.99 -13.33 -19.10
CA PRO A 64 -17.70 -12.54 -18.08
C PRO A 64 -18.28 -13.40 -16.94
N ASP A 65 -18.55 -14.68 -17.21
CA ASP A 65 -19.09 -15.65 -16.24
C ASP A 65 -18.00 -16.38 -15.45
N ALA A 66 -16.71 -16.08 -15.70
CA ALA A 66 -15.62 -16.68 -14.98
C ALA A 66 -15.67 -16.37 -13.48
N LYS A 67 -15.32 -17.37 -12.68
CA LYS A 67 -15.24 -17.24 -11.22
C LYS A 67 -14.12 -16.25 -10.85
N GLY A 68 -14.25 -15.62 -9.69
CA GLY A 68 -13.24 -14.71 -9.16
C GLY A 68 -11.93 -15.36 -8.73
N GLY A 69 -11.10 -14.58 -8.04
CA GLY A 69 -9.77 -14.98 -7.59
C GLY A 69 -9.73 -15.78 -6.27
N VAL A 70 -10.87 -16.24 -5.75
CA VAL A 70 -10.97 -17.18 -4.63
C VAL A 70 -11.95 -18.28 -5.03
N ARG A 71 -11.46 -19.53 -5.12
CA ARG A 71 -12.26 -20.63 -5.64
C ARG A 71 -12.15 -21.86 -4.75
N LEU A 72 -13.29 -22.53 -4.54
CA LEU A 72 -13.34 -23.81 -3.87
C LEU A 72 -13.00 -24.95 -4.87
N ALA A 73 -12.33 -25.98 -4.39
CA ALA A 73 -12.03 -27.21 -5.13
C ALA A 73 -12.22 -28.42 -4.21
N ARG A 74 -12.80 -29.48 -4.72
CA ARG A 74 -13.04 -30.74 -3.99
C ARG A 74 -12.16 -31.89 -4.48
N THR A 75 -11.50 -31.69 -5.61
CA THR A 75 -10.58 -32.66 -6.20
C THR A 75 -9.29 -31.97 -6.64
N LEU A 76 -8.23 -32.77 -6.84
CA LEU A 76 -6.95 -32.24 -7.34
C LEU A 76 -7.06 -31.74 -8.78
N GLU A 77 -7.96 -32.32 -9.58
CA GLU A 77 -8.27 -31.87 -10.94
C GLU A 77 -8.91 -30.48 -10.93
N GLU A 78 -9.83 -30.23 -10.00
CA GLU A 78 -10.41 -28.90 -9.81
C GLU A 78 -9.37 -27.87 -9.31
N VAL A 79 -8.44 -28.28 -8.44
CA VAL A 79 -7.31 -27.41 -8.03
C VAL A 79 -6.45 -27.07 -9.25
N ARG A 80 -6.10 -28.07 -10.09
CA ARG A 80 -5.35 -27.85 -11.33
C ARG A 80 -6.05 -26.89 -12.28
N ALA A 81 -7.34 -27.12 -12.53
CA ALA A 81 -8.14 -26.26 -13.41
C ALA A 81 -8.20 -24.82 -12.89
N ASN A 82 -8.52 -24.64 -11.61
CA ASN A 82 -8.55 -23.31 -10.98
C ASN A 82 -7.18 -22.62 -11.03
N ALA A 83 -6.09 -23.35 -10.79
CA ALA A 83 -4.73 -22.79 -10.85
C ALA A 83 -4.36 -22.36 -12.28
N SER A 84 -4.71 -23.16 -13.29
CA SER A 84 -4.49 -22.84 -14.71
C SER A 84 -5.27 -21.61 -15.16
N ASP A 85 -6.50 -21.42 -14.66
CA ASP A 85 -7.33 -20.24 -14.95
C ASP A 85 -6.81 -18.96 -14.30
N MET A 86 -6.15 -19.08 -13.17
CA MET A 86 -5.76 -17.93 -12.36
C MET A 86 -4.34 -17.43 -12.63
N LEU A 87 -3.37 -18.36 -12.72
CA LEU A 87 -1.96 -17.99 -12.89
C LEU A 87 -1.71 -17.34 -14.25
N GLY A 88 -0.98 -16.23 -14.23
CA GLY A 88 -0.64 -15.44 -15.41
C GLY A 88 -1.74 -14.50 -15.89
N ASN A 89 -2.98 -14.68 -15.46
CA ASN A 89 -4.11 -13.84 -15.84
C ASN A 89 -4.27 -12.62 -14.92
N THR A 90 -4.93 -11.57 -15.42
CA THR A 90 -5.09 -10.28 -14.75
C THR A 90 -6.40 -10.23 -13.97
N LEU A 91 -6.32 -10.17 -12.65
CA LEU A 91 -7.49 -10.03 -11.78
C LEU A 91 -7.82 -8.55 -11.55
N VAL A 92 -9.03 -8.17 -11.90
CA VAL A 92 -9.60 -6.83 -11.67
C VAL A 92 -10.51 -6.88 -10.46
N THR A 93 -10.25 -6.03 -9.49
CA THR A 93 -11.09 -5.83 -8.29
C THR A 93 -11.42 -4.35 -8.14
N VAL A 94 -12.28 -3.99 -7.20
CA VAL A 94 -12.57 -2.58 -6.90
C VAL A 94 -11.28 -1.84 -6.50
N GLN A 95 -10.38 -2.49 -5.75
CA GLN A 95 -9.14 -1.87 -5.27
C GLN A 95 -8.04 -1.77 -6.34
N THR A 96 -7.98 -2.70 -7.30
CA THR A 96 -6.99 -2.62 -8.40
C THR A 96 -7.39 -1.62 -9.48
N GLY A 97 -8.66 -1.19 -9.48
CA GLY A 97 -9.20 -0.43 -10.61
C GLY A 97 -9.20 -1.24 -11.92
N PRO A 98 -9.51 -0.58 -13.06
CA PRO A 98 -9.65 -1.24 -14.38
C PRO A 98 -8.34 -1.84 -14.90
N ALA A 99 -7.18 -1.34 -14.43
CA ALA A 99 -5.87 -1.89 -14.81
C ALA A 99 -5.68 -3.33 -14.31
N GLY A 100 -6.27 -3.70 -13.17
CA GLY A 100 -6.10 -5.01 -12.58
C GLY A 100 -4.66 -5.29 -12.12
N LYS A 101 -4.45 -6.48 -11.58
CA LYS A 101 -3.11 -7.00 -11.22
C LYS A 101 -2.95 -8.42 -11.77
N GLN A 102 -1.80 -8.73 -12.34
CA GLN A 102 -1.48 -10.07 -12.79
C GLN A 102 -1.28 -11.00 -11.59
N VAL A 103 -1.86 -12.18 -11.66
CA VAL A 103 -1.73 -13.21 -10.62
C VAL A 103 -0.48 -14.04 -10.88
N ASN A 104 0.61 -13.75 -10.18
CA ASN A 104 1.88 -14.47 -10.32
C ASN A 104 2.03 -15.61 -9.34
N ARG A 105 1.15 -15.72 -8.34
CA ARG A 105 1.19 -16.76 -7.31
C ARG A 105 -0.19 -17.05 -6.75
N LEU A 106 -0.34 -18.24 -6.23
CA LEU A 106 -1.54 -18.73 -5.56
C LEU A 106 -1.21 -19.10 -4.11
N TYR A 107 -2.25 -19.14 -3.29
CA TYR A 107 -2.23 -19.76 -1.98
C TYR A 107 -3.28 -20.87 -1.96
N ILE A 108 -2.83 -22.09 -1.69
CA ILE A 108 -3.70 -23.25 -1.56
C ILE A 108 -3.85 -23.53 -0.08
N THR A 109 -5.06 -23.44 0.43
CA THR A 109 -5.34 -23.65 1.85
C THR A 109 -6.41 -24.68 2.05
N ASP A 110 -6.34 -25.35 3.20
CA ASP A 110 -7.39 -26.28 3.62
C ASP A 110 -8.70 -25.53 3.82
N GLY A 111 -9.79 -26.09 3.34
CA GLY A 111 -11.12 -25.52 3.50
C GLY A 111 -11.67 -25.84 4.89
N VAL A 112 -12.41 -24.89 5.44
CA VAL A 112 -13.06 -25.02 6.74
C VAL A 112 -14.55 -24.72 6.62
N ASP A 113 -15.37 -25.40 7.44
CA ASP A 113 -16.79 -25.09 7.51
C ASP A 113 -17.00 -23.86 8.40
N ILE A 114 -17.40 -22.76 7.77
CA ILE A 114 -17.60 -21.47 8.43
C ILE A 114 -19.03 -21.38 8.97
N GLU A 115 -19.15 -21.09 10.26
CA GLU A 115 -20.43 -20.87 10.92
C GLU A 115 -20.75 -19.38 11.05
N LYS A 116 -19.73 -18.54 11.33
CA LYS A 116 -19.89 -17.10 11.47
C LYS A 116 -18.58 -16.37 11.16
N GLU A 117 -18.69 -15.21 10.51
CA GLU A 117 -17.57 -14.37 10.12
C GLU A 117 -17.59 -13.05 10.90
N PHE A 118 -16.38 -12.54 11.19
CA PHE A 118 -16.15 -11.31 11.90
C PHE A 118 -15.03 -10.52 11.26
N TYR A 119 -14.99 -9.23 11.52
CA TYR A 119 -13.88 -8.35 11.23
C TYR A 119 -13.06 -8.06 12.49
N LEU A 120 -11.74 -8.10 12.39
CA LEU A 120 -10.84 -7.70 13.47
C LEU A 120 -9.59 -7.07 12.87
N ALA A 121 -9.23 -5.86 13.30
CA ALA A 121 -8.01 -5.20 12.86
C ALA A 121 -7.26 -4.53 14.02
N LEU A 122 -5.94 -4.44 13.90
CA LEU A 122 -5.08 -3.62 14.73
C LEU A 122 -4.42 -2.58 13.84
N LEU A 123 -4.42 -1.33 14.27
CA LEU A 123 -3.81 -0.22 13.54
C LEU A 123 -3.27 0.85 14.50
N VAL A 124 -2.35 1.68 13.99
CA VAL A 124 -1.90 2.86 14.71
C VAL A 124 -2.95 3.97 14.58
N ASP A 125 -3.59 4.32 15.66
CA ASP A 125 -4.47 5.49 15.72
C ASP A 125 -3.64 6.76 15.97
N ARG A 126 -3.48 7.54 14.93
CA ARG A 126 -2.70 8.80 14.97
C ARG A 126 -3.38 9.90 15.79
N ALA A 127 -4.71 9.88 15.90
CA ALA A 127 -5.44 10.89 16.66
C ALA A 127 -5.20 10.75 18.18
N THR A 128 -5.12 9.51 18.66
CA THR A 128 -4.89 9.21 20.08
C THR A 128 -3.46 8.79 20.40
N SER A 129 -2.60 8.60 19.39
CA SER A 129 -1.24 8.05 19.51
C SER A 129 -1.21 6.69 20.22
N ARG A 130 -2.19 5.83 19.90
CA ARG A 130 -2.38 4.51 20.51
C ARG A 130 -2.57 3.45 19.45
N ILE A 131 -2.52 2.18 19.87
CA ILE A 131 -2.96 1.06 19.02
C ILE A 131 -4.47 0.94 19.18
N ALA A 132 -5.21 1.04 18.09
CA ALA A 132 -6.63 0.75 18.04
C ALA A 132 -6.88 -0.68 17.59
N VAL A 133 -7.78 -1.35 18.29
CA VAL A 133 -8.38 -2.63 17.87
C VAL A 133 -9.78 -2.32 17.36
N VAL A 134 -10.02 -2.60 16.10
CA VAL A 134 -11.33 -2.43 15.46
C VAL A 134 -11.98 -3.79 15.30
N ALA A 135 -13.16 -3.97 15.84
CA ALA A 135 -13.91 -5.22 15.82
C ALA A 135 -15.33 -5.00 15.29
N SER A 136 -15.82 -5.89 14.42
CA SER A 136 -17.20 -5.87 13.91
C SER A 136 -17.75 -7.27 13.74
N THR A 137 -19.07 -7.40 13.91
CA THR A 137 -19.82 -8.63 13.59
C THR A 137 -20.04 -8.83 12.10
N GLU A 138 -19.72 -7.83 11.27
CA GLU A 138 -19.84 -7.84 9.81
C GLU A 138 -18.51 -8.26 9.18
N GLY A 139 -18.20 -9.55 9.21
CA GLY A 139 -17.03 -10.13 8.54
C GLY A 139 -17.26 -10.44 7.06
N GLY A 140 -16.18 -10.57 6.30
CA GLY A 140 -16.24 -10.87 4.86
C GLY A 140 -16.76 -9.73 3.99
N MET A 141 -17.03 -8.56 4.57
CA MET A 141 -17.49 -7.35 3.91
C MET A 141 -16.40 -6.28 3.87
N ASN A 142 -16.63 -5.26 3.03
CA ASN A 142 -15.79 -4.06 3.05
C ASN A 142 -16.10 -3.25 4.31
N ILE A 143 -15.11 -3.06 5.17
CA ILE A 143 -15.31 -2.39 6.47
C ILE A 143 -15.62 -0.90 6.31
N GLU A 144 -15.16 -0.25 5.24
CA GLU A 144 -15.48 1.13 4.94
C GLU A 144 -16.97 1.31 4.64
N ASP A 145 -17.60 0.36 3.94
CA ASP A 145 -19.04 0.36 3.69
C ASP A 145 -19.81 0.19 5.01
N VAL A 146 -19.36 -0.73 5.88
CA VAL A 146 -19.95 -0.94 7.21
C VAL A 146 -19.80 0.33 8.07
N ALA A 147 -18.64 1.01 8.01
CA ALA A 147 -18.40 2.25 8.74
C ALA A 147 -19.31 3.39 8.28
N HIS A 148 -19.67 3.42 7.00
CA HIS A 148 -20.55 4.43 6.45
C HIS A 148 -22.03 4.12 6.70
N GLU A 149 -22.45 2.87 6.48
CA GLU A 149 -23.86 2.47 6.50
C GLU A 149 -24.38 2.10 7.89
N THR A 150 -23.52 1.43 8.71
CA THR A 150 -23.88 0.88 10.03
C THR A 150 -22.76 1.06 11.04
N PRO A 151 -22.33 2.31 11.34
CA PRO A 151 -21.18 2.60 12.22
C PRO A 151 -21.34 2.02 13.64
N GLU A 152 -22.56 1.82 14.11
CA GLU A 152 -22.86 1.21 15.41
C GLU A 152 -22.42 -0.27 15.51
N LYS A 153 -22.16 -0.94 14.39
CA LYS A 153 -21.62 -2.30 14.34
C LYS A 153 -20.11 -2.35 14.49
N ILE A 154 -19.43 -1.20 14.49
CA ILE A 154 -18.01 -1.11 14.68
C ILE A 154 -17.68 -0.72 16.11
N THR A 155 -16.88 -1.52 16.77
CA THR A 155 -16.36 -1.24 18.11
C THR A 155 -14.87 -0.97 18.01
N THR A 156 -14.43 0.20 18.47
CA THR A 156 -13.02 0.56 18.57
C THR A 156 -12.57 0.51 20.03
N ILE A 157 -11.48 -0.21 20.28
CA ILE A 157 -10.88 -0.38 21.61
C ILE A 157 -9.43 0.11 21.50
N THR A 158 -9.06 1.11 22.29
CA THR A 158 -7.70 1.65 22.29
C THR A 158 -6.84 0.98 23.37
N ILE A 159 -5.61 0.65 23.04
CA ILE A 159 -4.62 0.08 23.94
C ILE A 159 -3.56 1.16 24.19
N ASP A 160 -3.40 1.52 25.47
CA ASP A 160 -2.37 2.46 25.89
C ASP A 160 -1.00 1.75 25.82
N PRO A 161 -0.02 2.27 25.05
CA PRO A 161 1.28 1.63 24.91
C PRO A 161 2.06 1.53 26.24
N ALA A 162 1.76 2.37 27.22
CA ALA A 162 2.39 2.31 28.54
C ALA A 162 1.95 1.08 29.35
N THR A 163 0.71 0.62 29.18
CA THR A 163 0.18 -0.55 29.87
C THR A 163 0.20 -1.82 29.02
N GLY A 164 0.23 -1.65 27.71
CA GLY A 164 0.11 -2.74 26.74
C GLY A 164 -1.26 -3.41 26.74
N LEU A 165 -1.30 -4.57 26.09
CA LEU A 165 -2.53 -5.38 26.05
C LEU A 165 -2.83 -5.99 27.42
N MET A 166 -4.02 -5.71 27.92
CA MET A 166 -4.52 -6.21 29.20
C MET A 166 -5.72 -7.15 28.99
N PRO A 167 -6.01 -8.07 29.92
CA PRO A 167 -7.11 -9.04 29.77
C PRO A 167 -8.48 -8.43 29.51
N HIS A 168 -8.75 -7.20 29.96
CA HIS A 168 -10.02 -6.52 29.71
C HIS A 168 -10.20 -6.14 28.23
N HIS A 169 -9.14 -5.85 27.49
CA HIS A 169 -9.22 -5.58 26.05
C HIS A 169 -9.72 -6.83 25.30
N GLY A 170 -9.18 -8.00 25.63
CA GLY A 170 -9.64 -9.27 25.04
C GLY A 170 -11.10 -9.58 25.37
N ARG A 171 -11.54 -9.30 26.62
CA ARG A 171 -12.96 -9.43 26.99
C ARG A 171 -13.85 -8.44 26.23
N ALA A 172 -13.38 -7.22 26.02
CA ALA A 172 -14.11 -6.22 25.24
C ALA A 172 -14.28 -6.63 23.79
N VAL A 173 -13.22 -7.16 23.15
CA VAL A 173 -13.30 -7.73 21.79
C VAL A 173 -14.27 -8.91 21.75
N ALA A 174 -14.16 -9.88 22.67
CA ALA A 174 -15.07 -11.02 22.70
C ALA A 174 -16.54 -10.58 22.86
N LYS A 175 -16.80 -9.58 23.71
CA LYS A 175 -18.14 -8.98 23.86
C LYS A 175 -18.63 -8.30 22.59
N ALA A 176 -17.78 -7.50 21.92
CA ALA A 176 -18.11 -6.81 20.67
C ALA A 176 -18.49 -7.80 19.55
N LEU A 177 -17.79 -8.93 19.48
CA LEU A 177 -18.07 -10.01 18.54
C LEU A 177 -19.20 -10.96 18.97
N GLY A 178 -19.76 -10.78 20.19
CA GLY A 178 -20.81 -11.65 20.73
C GLY A 178 -20.32 -13.07 21.07
N LEU A 179 -19.01 -13.23 21.30
CA LEU A 179 -18.39 -14.53 21.64
C LEU A 179 -18.45 -14.80 23.13
N THR A 180 -18.79 -16.04 23.50
CA THR A 180 -18.93 -16.48 24.88
C THR A 180 -18.19 -17.80 25.13
N GLY A 181 -18.03 -18.19 26.38
CA GLY A 181 -17.44 -19.47 26.77
C GLY A 181 -15.99 -19.63 26.22
N ASP A 182 -15.74 -20.75 25.58
CA ASP A 182 -14.40 -21.05 25.02
C ASP A 182 -14.05 -20.19 23.81
N LEU A 183 -15.01 -19.77 23.01
CA LEU A 183 -14.77 -18.82 21.91
C LEU A 183 -14.28 -17.47 22.43
N ALA A 184 -14.81 -17.00 23.57
CA ALA A 184 -14.31 -15.76 24.18
C ALA A 184 -12.85 -15.91 24.66
N LYS A 185 -12.43 -17.06 25.16
CA LYS A 185 -11.04 -17.34 25.51
C LYS A 185 -10.15 -17.39 24.28
N GLN A 186 -10.62 -18.04 23.20
CA GLN A 186 -9.91 -18.08 21.92
C GLN A 186 -9.74 -16.67 21.32
N ALA A 187 -10.77 -15.81 21.38
CA ALA A 187 -10.68 -14.43 20.92
C ALA A 187 -9.63 -13.62 21.72
N GLN A 188 -9.56 -13.81 23.03
CA GLN A 188 -8.53 -13.19 23.88
C GLN A 188 -7.13 -13.67 23.52
N SER A 189 -6.93 -14.98 23.31
CA SER A 189 -5.65 -15.55 22.88
C SER A 189 -5.25 -15.08 21.49
N THR A 190 -6.19 -15.06 20.54
CA THR A 190 -5.97 -14.56 19.18
C THR A 190 -5.54 -13.09 19.21
N LEU A 191 -6.27 -12.23 19.96
CA LEU A 191 -5.88 -10.84 20.11
C LEU A 191 -4.48 -10.68 20.71
N ALA A 192 -4.12 -11.51 21.69
CA ALA A 192 -2.79 -11.47 22.30
C ALA A 192 -1.69 -11.82 21.29
N GLY A 193 -1.91 -12.84 20.45
CA GLY A 193 -1.01 -13.19 19.35
C GLY A 193 -0.88 -12.08 18.33
N LEU A 194 -2.01 -11.51 17.88
CA LEU A 194 -2.03 -10.38 16.93
C LEU A 194 -1.30 -9.15 17.49
N TYR A 195 -1.53 -8.81 18.75
CA TYR A 195 -0.85 -7.69 19.41
C TYR A 195 0.67 -7.92 19.54
N SER A 196 1.08 -9.13 19.89
CA SER A 196 2.48 -9.51 19.96
C SER A 196 3.15 -9.45 18.57
N ALA A 197 2.46 -9.91 17.53
CA ALA A 197 2.92 -9.79 16.16
C ALA A 197 3.05 -8.31 15.75
N PHE A 198 2.02 -7.50 16.05
CA PHE A 198 1.98 -6.07 15.72
C PHE A 198 3.20 -5.34 16.28
N LEU A 199 3.50 -5.51 17.57
CA LEU A 199 4.66 -4.87 18.19
C LEU A 199 6.00 -5.50 17.76
N GLY A 200 6.05 -6.83 17.70
CA GLY A 200 7.28 -7.56 17.42
C GLY A 200 7.80 -7.41 15.99
N THR A 201 6.96 -6.92 15.09
CA THR A 201 7.29 -6.75 13.65
C THR A 201 7.20 -5.31 13.16
N ASP A 202 6.97 -4.36 14.06
CA ASP A 202 6.66 -2.97 13.69
C ASP A 202 5.55 -2.88 12.63
N ALA A 203 4.49 -3.66 12.79
CA ALA A 203 3.36 -3.57 11.90
C ALA A 203 2.65 -2.21 12.05
N SER A 204 2.25 -1.62 10.96
CA SER A 204 1.40 -0.43 10.92
C SER A 204 -0.08 -0.78 10.90
N GLN A 205 -0.40 -1.97 10.38
CA GLN A 205 -1.73 -2.54 10.29
C GLN A 205 -1.66 -4.06 10.26
N ILE A 206 -2.55 -4.71 11.00
CA ILE A 206 -2.93 -6.11 10.83
C ILE A 206 -4.44 -6.15 10.68
N GLU A 207 -4.94 -6.60 9.54
CA GLU A 207 -6.37 -6.71 9.26
C GLU A 207 -6.72 -8.18 9.03
N ILE A 208 -7.73 -8.64 9.72
CA ILE A 208 -8.29 -9.99 9.64
C ILE A 208 -9.72 -9.89 9.12
N ASN A 209 -9.94 -10.36 7.90
CA ASN A 209 -11.25 -10.28 7.27
C ASN A 209 -11.52 -11.44 6.28
N PRO A 210 -12.10 -12.58 6.78
CA PRO A 210 -12.72 -12.73 8.08
C PRO A 210 -11.85 -13.41 9.14
N LEU A 211 -12.14 -13.07 10.40
CA LEU A 211 -11.96 -13.94 11.56
C LEU A 211 -13.22 -14.80 11.66
N ALA A 212 -13.12 -16.12 11.69
CA ALA A 212 -14.29 -16.97 11.60
C ALA A 212 -14.43 -17.97 12.75
N VAL A 213 -15.67 -18.17 13.21
CA VAL A 213 -16.04 -19.37 13.95
C VAL A 213 -16.24 -20.49 12.94
N CYS A 214 -15.51 -21.58 13.12
CA CYS A 214 -15.53 -22.75 12.27
C CYS A 214 -16.09 -23.96 13.04
N ALA A 215 -16.46 -25.00 12.29
CA ALA A 215 -16.94 -26.25 12.86
C ALA A 215 -16.02 -26.77 13.97
N GLY A 216 -16.63 -27.34 15.03
CA GLY A 216 -15.93 -27.74 16.23
C GLY A 216 -15.60 -26.62 17.21
N ASN A 217 -16.32 -25.49 17.13
CA ASN A 217 -16.19 -24.35 18.03
C ASN A 217 -14.77 -23.76 18.04
N LYS A 218 -14.15 -23.64 16.84
CA LYS A 218 -12.81 -23.11 16.64
C LYS A 218 -12.87 -21.70 16.05
N LEU A 219 -12.06 -20.79 16.60
CA LEU A 219 -11.88 -19.46 16.03
C LEU A 219 -10.61 -19.44 15.19
N MET A 220 -10.71 -19.06 13.91
CA MET A 220 -9.60 -19.12 12.96
C MET A 220 -9.52 -17.84 12.11
N VAL A 221 -8.30 -17.44 11.75
CA VAL A 221 -8.03 -16.36 10.80
C VAL A 221 -8.01 -16.94 9.38
N LEU A 222 -9.01 -16.57 8.58
CA LEU A 222 -9.15 -17.12 7.22
C LEU A 222 -8.52 -16.24 6.15
N ASP A 223 -8.45 -14.94 6.37
CA ASP A 223 -7.72 -14.00 5.52
C ASP A 223 -7.02 -12.97 6.41
N ALA A 224 -5.81 -12.58 6.02
CA ALA A 224 -4.99 -11.64 6.76
C ALA A 224 -4.24 -10.71 5.80
N LYS A 225 -4.28 -9.41 6.12
CA LYS A 225 -3.47 -8.37 5.48
C LYS A 225 -2.57 -7.75 6.53
N VAL A 226 -1.28 -7.75 6.27
CA VAL A 226 -0.27 -7.16 7.17
C VAL A 226 0.55 -6.14 6.42
N GLY A 227 0.60 -4.93 6.98
CA GLY A 227 1.48 -3.86 6.54
C GLY A 227 2.47 -3.49 7.64
N PHE A 228 3.70 -3.21 7.27
CA PHE A 228 4.77 -2.83 8.19
C PHE A 228 5.14 -1.36 8.03
N ASP A 229 5.69 -0.77 9.08
CA ASP A 229 6.37 0.51 9.00
C ASP A 229 7.67 0.36 8.19
N SER A 230 7.70 0.92 6.99
CA SER A 230 8.88 0.83 6.12
C SER A 230 10.13 1.45 6.75
N ASN A 231 9.96 2.43 7.66
CA ASN A 231 11.07 3.05 8.37
C ASN A 231 11.74 2.10 9.40
N ALA A 232 11.06 1.02 9.80
CA ALA A 232 11.56 0.04 10.74
C ALA A 232 12.24 -1.18 10.07
N MET A 233 12.14 -1.32 8.75
CA MET A 233 12.62 -2.52 8.03
C MET A 233 14.15 -2.73 8.14
N PHE A 234 14.93 -1.72 8.47
CA PHE A 234 16.36 -1.88 8.72
C PHE A 234 16.69 -2.86 9.86
N ARG A 235 15.77 -3.04 10.80
CA ARG A 235 15.88 -3.99 11.93
C ARG A 235 15.11 -5.30 11.72
N HIS A 236 14.37 -5.44 10.63
CA HIS A 236 13.59 -6.62 10.26
C HIS A 236 14.00 -7.11 8.87
N LYS A 237 15.24 -7.55 8.72
CA LYS A 237 15.78 -7.98 7.41
C LYS A 237 15.03 -9.18 6.83
N ASP A 238 14.63 -10.12 7.68
CA ASP A 238 13.83 -11.28 7.31
C ASP A 238 12.44 -10.91 6.77
N LEU A 239 11.83 -9.85 7.33
CA LEU A 239 10.56 -9.35 6.80
C LEU A 239 10.75 -8.54 5.51
N ALA A 240 11.85 -7.79 5.40
CA ALA A 240 12.16 -7.05 4.19
C ALA A 240 12.34 -7.97 2.97
N GLU A 241 12.81 -9.20 3.15
CA GLU A 241 12.93 -10.23 2.09
C GLU A 241 11.56 -10.73 1.58
N LEU A 242 10.48 -10.50 2.33
CA LEU A 242 9.12 -10.86 1.91
C LEU A 242 8.50 -9.85 0.92
N ARG A 243 9.18 -8.73 0.68
CA ARG A 243 8.70 -7.68 -0.22
C ARG A 243 8.53 -8.21 -1.64
N ASP A 244 7.39 -7.93 -2.25
CA ASP A 244 7.12 -8.26 -3.64
C ASP A 244 7.08 -6.98 -4.49
N LEU A 245 8.16 -6.70 -5.20
CA LEU A 245 8.27 -5.51 -6.05
C LEU A 245 7.27 -5.51 -7.21
N THR A 246 6.75 -6.67 -7.63
CA THR A 246 5.76 -6.77 -8.72
C THR A 246 4.39 -6.25 -8.29
N GLU A 247 4.15 -6.14 -7.00
CA GLU A 247 2.91 -5.62 -6.41
C GLU A 247 2.96 -4.09 -6.18
N GLU A 248 4.13 -3.48 -6.23
CA GLU A 248 4.33 -2.05 -6.03
C GLU A 248 4.20 -1.26 -7.35
N ASP A 249 4.09 0.06 -7.26
CA ASP A 249 4.15 0.91 -8.47
C ASP A 249 5.59 0.93 -9.01
N PRO A 250 5.81 0.68 -10.31
CA PRO A 250 7.16 0.65 -10.88
C PRO A 250 7.95 1.95 -10.70
N ALA A 251 7.27 3.11 -10.66
CA ALA A 251 7.92 4.40 -10.44
C ALA A 251 8.36 4.55 -8.98
N GLU A 252 7.58 4.03 -8.02
CA GLU A 252 7.94 4.01 -6.60
C GLU A 252 9.13 3.06 -6.35
N VAL A 253 9.13 1.90 -7.01
CA VAL A 253 10.26 0.95 -6.95
C VAL A 253 11.53 1.61 -7.49
N GLU A 254 11.48 2.21 -8.69
CA GLU A 254 12.62 2.89 -9.29
C GLU A 254 13.12 4.05 -8.41
N ALA A 255 12.20 4.85 -7.85
CA ALA A 255 12.55 5.95 -6.95
C ALA A 255 13.30 5.47 -5.69
N SER A 256 12.93 4.31 -5.18
CA SER A 256 13.57 3.73 -4.00
C SER A 256 15.05 3.36 -4.24
N GLU A 257 15.44 3.04 -5.48
CA GLU A 257 16.85 2.76 -5.84
C GLU A 257 17.75 3.99 -5.72
N TYR A 258 17.15 5.19 -5.83
CA TYR A 258 17.84 6.48 -5.67
C TYR A 258 17.63 7.12 -4.30
N ASP A 259 17.02 6.39 -3.35
CA ASP A 259 16.64 6.93 -2.03
C ASP A 259 15.81 8.22 -2.17
N LEU A 260 14.81 8.17 -3.05
CA LEU A 260 13.80 9.20 -3.26
C LEU A 260 12.48 8.77 -2.64
N ALA A 261 11.85 9.65 -1.86
CA ALA A 261 10.49 9.43 -1.38
C ALA A 261 9.50 9.85 -2.47
N TYR A 262 8.97 8.87 -3.21
CA TYR A 262 8.04 9.08 -4.33
C TYR A 262 6.74 8.34 -4.06
N ILE A 263 5.61 9.00 -4.35
CA ILE A 263 4.27 8.39 -4.36
C ILE A 263 3.56 8.88 -5.63
N LYS A 264 3.07 7.94 -6.44
CA LYS A 264 2.28 8.25 -7.62
C LYS A 264 0.88 8.72 -7.25
N LEU A 265 0.39 9.75 -7.93
CA LEU A 265 -0.96 10.29 -7.82
C LEU A 265 -1.61 10.43 -9.21
N ASP A 266 -2.90 10.74 -9.25
CA ASP A 266 -3.71 10.77 -10.49
C ASP A 266 -3.79 12.17 -11.14
N GLY A 267 -2.78 13.01 -10.96
CA GLY A 267 -2.76 14.37 -11.49
C GLY A 267 -2.00 14.55 -12.79
N ASN A 268 -1.80 15.82 -13.17
CA ASN A 268 -1.15 16.23 -14.42
C ASN A 268 0.05 17.17 -14.20
N ILE A 269 0.33 17.57 -12.97
CA ILE A 269 1.50 18.40 -12.64
C ILE A 269 2.49 17.58 -11.81
N GLY A 270 3.65 17.28 -12.38
CA GLY A 270 4.75 16.65 -11.68
C GLY A 270 5.32 17.58 -10.61
N CYS A 271 5.63 17.06 -9.43
CA CYS A 271 6.17 17.80 -8.30
C CYS A 271 7.56 17.28 -7.92
N MET A 272 8.53 18.19 -7.74
CA MET A 272 9.83 17.88 -7.17
C MET A 272 10.16 18.91 -6.08
N VAL A 273 10.33 18.43 -4.86
CA VAL A 273 10.43 19.30 -3.67
C VAL A 273 11.51 18.74 -2.73
N ASN A 274 12.10 19.56 -1.89
CA ASN A 274 12.94 19.10 -0.78
C ASN A 274 12.23 19.32 0.55
N GLY A 275 11.86 18.21 1.18
CA GLY A 275 11.14 18.18 2.45
C GLY A 275 9.65 17.87 2.31
N ALA A 276 9.21 16.86 3.04
CA ALA A 276 7.85 16.31 2.95
C ALA A 276 6.74 17.35 3.23
N GLY A 277 6.94 18.23 4.22
CA GLY A 277 5.98 19.29 4.53
C GLY A 277 5.82 20.30 3.39
N LEU A 278 6.95 20.65 2.73
CA LEU A 278 6.92 21.55 1.58
C LEU A 278 6.28 20.86 0.36
N ALA A 279 6.49 19.54 0.20
CA ALA A 279 5.86 18.76 -0.86
C ALA A 279 4.33 18.73 -0.68
N MET A 280 3.82 18.48 0.51
CA MET A 280 2.38 18.52 0.81
C MET A 280 1.79 19.91 0.52
N ALA A 281 2.43 20.98 1.00
CA ALA A 281 1.98 22.34 0.73
C ALA A 281 2.00 22.69 -0.78
N THR A 282 2.96 22.15 -1.53
CA THR A 282 3.05 22.33 -2.99
C THR A 282 1.89 21.63 -3.69
N MET A 283 1.56 20.41 -3.30
CA MET A 283 0.41 19.67 -3.84
C MET A 283 -0.91 20.38 -3.54
N ASP A 284 -1.09 20.87 -2.30
CA ASP A 284 -2.29 21.60 -1.89
C ASP A 284 -2.49 22.88 -2.71
N ILE A 285 -1.45 23.68 -2.90
CA ILE A 285 -1.55 24.93 -3.66
C ILE A 285 -1.83 24.70 -5.14
N ILE A 286 -1.29 23.62 -5.74
CA ILE A 286 -1.63 23.21 -7.11
C ILE A 286 -3.14 22.93 -7.21
N LYS A 287 -3.67 22.13 -6.28
CA LYS A 287 -5.09 21.77 -6.24
C LYS A 287 -5.99 22.98 -6.04
N LEU A 288 -5.61 23.92 -5.17
CA LEU A 288 -6.32 25.18 -4.95
C LEU A 288 -6.34 26.08 -6.20
N ASN A 289 -5.38 25.94 -7.12
CA ASN A 289 -5.34 26.67 -8.39
C ASN A 289 -6.03 25.90 -9.55
N GLY A 290 -6.67 24.75 -9.27
CA GLY A 290 -7.58 24.07 -10.17
C GLY A 290 -6.94 23.03 -11.09
N GLU A 291 -5.74 22.55 -10.74
CA GLU A 291 -5.09 21.38 -11.36
C GLU A 291 -4.73 20.35 -10.27
N PHE A 292 -4.17 19.19 -10.67
CA PHE A 292 -3.92 18.09 -9.75
C PHE A 292 -2.44 17.67 -9.77
N PRO A 293 -1.83 17.41 -8.60
CA PRO A 293 -0.46 16.87 -8.53
C PRO A 293 -0.43 15.43 -9.05
N ALA A 294 0.56 15.14 -9.91
CA ALA A 294 0.78 13.81 -10.46
C ALA A 294 1.57 12.89 -9.52
N ASN A 295 2.29 13.48 -8.58
CA ASN A 295 3.09 12.75 -7.61
C ASN A 295 3.41 13.58 -6.37
N PHE A 296 3.67 12.90 -5.25
CA PHE A 296 4.51 13.40 -4.18
C PHE A 296 5.97 13.02 -4.51
N LEU A 297 6.92 13.94 -4.36
CA LEU A 297 8.33 13.62 -4.44
C LEU A 297 9.15 14.54 -3.54
N ASP A 298 9.85 13.94 -2.57
CA ASP A 298 10.84 14.60 -1.72
C ASP A 298 12.24 14.09 -2.09
N VAL A 299 13.08 14.99 -2.61
CA VAL A 299 14.46 14.67 -2.96
C VAL A 299 15.39 14.67 -1.74
N GLY A 300 14.87 15.05 -0.55
CA GLY A 300 15.64 15.14 0.69
C GLY A 300 16.57 16.34 0.76
N GLY A 301 17.19 16.53 1.93
CA GLY A 301 18.09 17.66 2.22
C GLY A 301 19.50 17.55 1.62
N GLY A 302 19.84 16.45 0.94
CA GLY A 302 21.18 16.18 0.38
C GLY A 302 21.13 15.75 -1.09
N ALA A 303 20.14 16.24 -1.88
CA ALA A 303 19.99 15.83 -3.26
C ALA A 303 21.22 16.16 -4.11
N SER A 304 21.81 15.11 -4.68
CA SER A 304 22.85 15.22 -5.70
C SER A 304 22.25 15.46 -7.08
N LYS A 305 23.10 15.80 -8.03
CA LYS A 305 22.72 15.91 -9.45
C LYS A 305 22.06 14.61 -9.96
N GLU A 306 22.60 13.46 -9.54
CA GLU A 306 22.09 12.13 -9.95
C GLU A 306 20.68 11.92 -9.43
N LYS A 307 20.39 12.25 -8.14
CA LYS A 307 19.04 12.18 -7.57
C LYS A 307 18.05 13.09 -8.30
N VAL A 308 18.44 14.33 -8.60
CA VAL A 308 17.61 15.28 -9.34
C VAL A 308 17.31 14.75 -10.75
N THR A 309 18.32 14.21 -11.46
CA THR A 309 18.15 13.63 -12.79
C THR A 309 17.20 12.42 -12.76
N ALA A 310 17.38 11.52 -11.79
CA ALA A 310 16.50 10.37 -11.62
C ALA A 310 15.05 10.83 -11.34
N ALA A 311 14.86 11.81 -10.45
CA ALA A 311 13.56 12.38 -10.16
C ALA A 311 12.84 12.91 -11.42
N PHE A 312 13.54 13.68 -12.26
CA PHE A 312 12.96 14.15 -13.53
C PHE A 312 12.59 12.99 -14.46
N LYS A 313 13.47 12.00 -14.61
CA LYS A 313 13.20 10.82 -15.45
C LYS A 313 11.97 10.05 -14.99
N ILE A 314 11.83 9.86 -13.69
CA ILE A 314 10.67 9.16 -13.09
C ILE A 314 9.39 9.94 -13.35
N ILE A 315 9.37 11.26 -13.07
CA ILE A 315 8.20 12.11 -13.29
C ILE A 315 7.78 12.10 -14.76
N LEU A 316 8.73 12.19 -15.69
CA LEU A 316 8.46 12.27 -17.13
C LEU A 316 8.04 10.95 -17.78
N LYS A 317 8.24 9.82 -17.11
CA LYS A 317 7.69 8.52 -17.55
C LYS A 317 6.18 8.44 -17.44
N ASP A 318 5.57 9.27 -16.60
CA ASP A 318 4.11 9.33 -16.49
C ASP A 318 3.52 10.16 -17.64
N PRO A 319 2.76 9.55 -18.57
CA PRO A 319 2.18 10.24 -19.72
C PRO A 319 1.09 11.26 -19.32
N ALA A 320 0.58 11.19 -18.09
CA ALA A 320 -0.38 12.15 -17.57
C ALA A 320 0.28 13.49 -17.23
N VAL A 321 1.58 13.54 -16.99
CA VAL A 321 2.32 14.76 -16.65
C VAL A 321 2.38 15.71 -17.84
N LYS A 322 1.82 16.91 -17.66
CA LYS A 322 1.77 17.99 -18.65
C LYS A 322 2.67 19.17 -18.30
N GLY A 323 3.20 19.22 -17.09
CA GLY A 323 4.15 20.22 -16.63
C GLY A 323 4.75 19.84 -15.30
N ILE A 324 5.87 20.45 -14.94
CA ILE A 324 6.61 20.14 -13.72
C ILE A 324 6.79 21.39 -12.86
N LEU A 325 6.46 21.29 -11.59
CA LEU A 325 6.77 22.29 -10.57
C LEU A 325 7.90 21.81 -9.68
N VAL A 326 9.02 22.52 -9.73
CA VAL A 326 10.13 22.35 -8.79
C VAL A 326 10.04 23.45 -7.72
N ASN A 327 9.95 23.04 -6.46
CA ASN A 327 9.86 23.97 -5.35
C ASN A 327 10.90 23.61 -4.28
N ILE A 328 11.97 24.37 -4.23
CA ILE A 328 13.12 24.12 -3.37
C ILE A 328 13.28 25.24 -2.34
N PHE A 329 13.42 24.85 -1.09
CA PHE A 329 13.87 25.75 -0.02
C PHE A 329 15.30 25.36 0.40
N GLY A 330 16.27 26.19 0.01
CA GLY A 330 17.67 25.99 0.29
C GLY A 330 18.00 26.25 1.77
N GLY A 331 18.32 25.18 2.46
CA GLY A 331 18.87 25.22 3.82
C GLY A 331 20.28 24.63 3.80
N ILE A 332 20.40 23.38 4.20
CA ILE A 332 21.65 22.59 4.06
C ILE A 332 22.01 22.43 2.58
N MET A 333 20.98 22.17 1.76
CA MET A 333 21.09 22.14 0.31
C MET A 333 21.08 23.59 -0.25
N LYS A 334 22.05 23.92 -1.12
CA LYS A 334 22.19 25.25 -1.69
C LYS A 334 21.47 25.34 -3.04
N CYS A 335 20.80 26.47 -3.29
CA CYS A 335 20.02 26.68 -4.51
C CYS A 335 20.84 26.65 -5.81
N ASP A 336 22.08 27.06 -5.79
CA ASP A 336 23.01 26.99 -6.93
C ASP A 336 23.29 25.56 -7.35
N ILE A 337 23.56 24.65 -6.41
CA ILE A 337 23.80 23.22 -6.70
C ILE A 337 22.54 22.57 -7.31
N ILE A 338 21.37 22.90 -6.75
CA ILE A 338 20.11 22.39 -7.29
C ILE A 338 19.82 22.94 -8.68
N ALA A 339 20.05 24.23 -8.91
CA ALA A 339 19.85 24.83 -10.22
C ALA A 339 20.73 24.18 -11.29
N ASP A 340 21.99 23.91 -10.99
CA ASP A 340 22.88 23.15 -11.87
C ASP A 340 22.36 21.73 -12.12
N GLY A 341 21.87 21.05 -11.09
CA GLY A 341 21.25 19.73 -11.21
C GLY A 341 20.00 19.74 -12.09
N ILE A 342 19.11 20.72 -11.91
CA ILE A 342 17.90 20.92 -12.72
C ILE A 342 18.25 21.15 -14.19
N VAL A 343 19.19 22.08 -14.46
CA VAL A 343 19.63 22.40 -15.84
C VAL A 343 20.25 21.18 -16.51
N ALA A 344 21.13 20.47 -15.82
CA ALA A 344 21.75 19.27 -16.35
C ALA A 344 20.75 18.16 -16.63
N ALA A 345 19.83 17.92 -15.70
CA ALA A 345 18.78 16.91 -15.86
C ALA A 345 17.82 17.26 -16.99
N ALA A 346 17.36 18.51 -17.05
CA ALA A 346 16.46 18.97 -18.12
C ALA A 346 17.08 18.81 -19.52
N ARG A 347 18.40 19.07 -19.67
CA ARG A 347 19.14 18.83 -20.93
C ARG A 347 19.25 17.33 -21.25
N GLU A 348 19.58 16.51 -20.25
CA GLU A 348 19.76 15.06 -20.43
C GLU A 348 18.47 14.38 -20.88
N VAL A 349 17.32 14.79 -20.33
CA VAL A 349 16.00 14.23 -20.70
C VAL A 349 15.36 14.93 -21.89
N ASN A 350 16.01 15.93 -22.49
CA ASN A 350 15.44 16.77 -23.56
C ASN A 350 14.05 17.30 -23.18
N LEU A 351 13.95 17.94 -22.02
CA LEU A 351 12.70 18.36 -21.41
C LEU A 351 11.87 19.24 -22.35
N SER A 352 10.70 18.76 -22.75
CA SER A 352 9.73 19.48 -23.56
C SER A 352 8.52 20.00 -22.77
N ALA A 353 8.26 19.40 -21.61
CA ALA A 353 7.18 19.84 -20.73
C ALA A 353 7.52 21.19 -20.08
N PRO A 354 6.52 22.07 -19.85
CA PRO A 354 6.71 23.31 -19.11
C PRO A 354 7.34 23.03 -17.74
N LEU A 355 8.36 23.82 -17.40
CA LEU A 355 9.07 23.72 -16.13
C LEU A 355 8.99 25.05 -15.38
N VAL A 356 8.34 25.06 -14.24
CA VAL A 356 8.32 26.18 -13.31
C VAL A 356 9.20 25.87 -12.11
N VAL A 357 10.11 26.77 -11.76
CA VAL A 357 11.05 26.58 -10.66
C VAL A 357 10.94 27.74 -9.67
N ARG A 358 10.68 27.39 -8.41
CA ARG A 358 10.78 28.29 -7.27
C ARG A 358 11.98 27.88 -6.42
N LEU A 359 12.91 28.80 -6.25
CA LEU A 359 14.05 28.66 -5.34
C LEU A 359 13.96 29.74 -4.25
N GLU A 360 14.26 29.33 -3.00
CA GLU A 360 14.33 30.22 -1.83
C GLU A 360 15.43 29.72 -0.89
N GLY A 361 16.03 30.62 -0.09
CA GLY A 361 17.04 30.27 0.90
C GLY A 361 18.48 30.48 0.44
N THR A 362 19.40 29.59 0.87
CA THR A 362 20.85 29.75 0.66
C THR A 362 21.21 29.75 -0.82
N ASN A 363 21.97 30.76 -1.27
CA ASN A 363 22.44 30.96 -2.64
C ASN A 363 21.32 31.11 -3.67
N VAL A 364 20.16 31.65 -3.25
CA VAL A 364 18.97 31.77 -4.12
C VAL A 364 19.25 32.59 -5.36
N GLN A 365 19.97 33.73 -5.26
CA GLN A 365 20.27 34.58 -6.42
C GLN A 365 21.16 33.85 -7.43
N GLN A 366 22.21 33.18 -6.96
CA GLN A 366 23.08 32.37 -7.85
C GLN A 366 22.29 31.28 -8.56
N GLY A 367 21.40 30.57 -7.83
CA GLY A 367 20.52 29.57 -8.44
C GLY A 367 19.61 30.16 -9.52
N LYS A 368 19.00 31.32 -9.28
CA LYS A 368 18.17 32.02 -10.28
C LYS A 368 18.98 32.45 -11.51
N ASP A 369 20.21 32.92 -11.30
CA ASP A 369 21.11 33.31 -12.42
C ASP A 369 21.51 32.10 -13.27
N ILE A 370 21.79 30.95 -12.66
CA ILE A 370 22.05 29.68 -13.38
C ILE A 370 20.86 29.27 -14.22
N LEU A 371 19.64 29.29 -13.64
CA LEU A 371 18.43 28.94 -14.40
C LEU A 371 18.19 29.88 -15.56
N ALA A 372 18.31 31.20 -15.35
CA ALA A 372 18.14 32.21 -16.40
C ALA A 372 19.19 32.12 -17.52
N GLY A 373 20.45 31.82 -17.14
CA GLY A 373 21.57 31.66 -18.08
C GLY A 373 21.57 30.32 -18.83
N SER A 374 20.70 29.38 -18.49
CA SER A 374 20.69 28.02 -19.04
C SER A 374 20.29 27.92 -20.51
N GLY A 375 19.55 28.90 -21.04
CA GLY A 375 18.91 28.86 -22.36
C GLY A 375 17.72 27.89 -22.45
N LEU A 376 17.30 27.27 -21.37
CA LEU A 376 16.12 26.41 -21.33
C LEU A 376 14.85 27.23 -21.05
N PRO A 377 13.67 26.76 -21.50
CA PRO A 377 12.39 27.45 -21.27
C PRO A 377 11.89 27.24 -19.83
N ILE A 378 12.69 27.68 -18.84
CA ILE A 378 12.39 27.57 -17.44
C ILE A 378 11.72 28.85 -16.97
N VAL A 379 10.54 28.70 -16.33
CA VAL A 379 9.80 29.84 -15.75
C VAL A 379 10.17 29.96 -14.28
N ALA A 380 10.85 31.03 -13.91
CA ALA A 380 11.15 31.31 -12.51
C ALA A 380 9.92 31.85 -11.77
N ALA A 381 9.74 31.43 -10.51
CA ALA A 381 8.69 31.88 -9.63
C ALA A 381 9.26 32.58 -8.38
N ASN A 382 8.52 33.56 -7.86
CA ASN A 382 8.95 34.37 -6.73
C ASN A 382 8.58 33.73 -5.37
N ASP A 383 7.39 33.16 -5.31
CA ASP A 383 6.86 32.48 -4.12
C ASP A 383 6.05 31.25 -4.52
N LEU A 384 5.54 30.49 -3.56
CA LEU A 384 4.80 29.28 -3.80
C LEU A 384 3.47 29.50 -4.54
N GLY A 385 2.76 30.61 -4.21
CA GLY A 385 1.51 30.97 -4.88
C GLY A 385 1.74 31.37 -6.33
N ASP A 386 2.78 32.16 -6.60
CA ASP A 386 3.21 32.54 -7.97
C ASP A 386 3.62 31.29 -8.77
N ALA A 387 4.35 30.37 -8.15
CA ALA A 387 4.75 29.10 -8.77
C ALA A 387 3.55 28.25 -9.22
N ALA A 388 2.56 28.09 -8.34
CA ALA A 388 1.35 27.33 -8.64
C ALA A 388 0.54 27.98 -9.78
N LYS A 389 0.33 29.29 -9.73
CA LYS A 389 -0.38 30.01 -10.80
C LYS A 389 0.33 29.89 -12.15
N LYS A 390 1.65 29.98 -12.16
CA LYS A 390 2.45 29.88 -13.39
C LYS A 390 2.39 28.48 -13.98
N ILE A 391 2.61 27.42 -13.19
CA ILE A 391 2.56 26.07 -13.73
C ILE A 391 1.17 25.68 -14.22
N VAL A 392 0.11 26.06 -13.53
CA VAL A 392 -1.27 25.86 -13.95
C VAL A 392 -1.54 26.58 -15.28
N ALA A 393 -1.08 27.83 -15.40
CA ALA A 393 -1.24 28.60 -16.64
C ALA A 393 -0.46 27.96 -17.82
N GLU A 394 0.76 27.48 -17.60
CA GLU A 394 1.57 26.82 -18.64
C GLU A 394 0.95 25.46 -19.07
N VAL A 395 0.47 24.66 -18.14
CA VAL A 395 -0.19 23.38 -18.45
C VAL A 395 -1.47 23.61 -19.27
N ARG A 396 -2.27 24.63 -18.94
CA ARG A 396 -3.50 25.00 -19.68
C ARG A 396 -3.23 25.56 -21.09
N LYS A 397 -2.07 26.15 -21.33
CA LYS A 397 -1.68 26.58 -22.68
C LYS A 397 -1.26 25.42 -23.56
N ALA A 398 -0.73 24.36 -22.95
CA ALA A 398 -0.23 23.16 -23.65
C ALA A 398 -1.31 22.10 -23.89
N ALA A 399 -2.50 22.22 -23.25
CA ALA A 399 -3.67 21.35 -23.39
C ALA A 399 -4.56 21.82 -24.54
#